data_2ad06dcf1f1e1ee53856fc08786f7f2c
#
_entry.id   2ad06dcf1f1e1ee53856fc08786f7f2c
#
_cell.length_a   1.000
_cell.length_b   1.000
_cell.length_c   1.000
_cell.angle_alpha   90.00
_cell.angle_beta   90.00
_cell.angle_gamma   90.00
#
_symmetry.space_group_name_H-M   'P 1'
#
loop_
_entity.id
_entity.type
_entity.pdbx_description
1 polymer ?
#
loop_
_entity_poly.entity_id
_entity_poly.type
_entity_poly.pdbx_seq_one_letter_code
_entity_poly.pdbx_strand_id
1 'polypeptide(L)' 'MDKTSHTQALTMKHANLEERLRQEQSRPAPDDATIKAIKQQKLRIKEQIAQI' A
#
# COMPACT_ATOMS: atom_id res chain seq x y z
N MET A 1 13.07 2.50 18.12
CA MET A 1 13.29 1.94 16.78
C MET A 1 14.05 2.94 15.95
N ASP A 2 15.00 2.48 15.15
CA ASP A 2 15.71 3.37 14.26
C ASP A 2 14.89 3.65 12.99
N LYS A 3 15.35 4.61 12.19
CA LYS A 3 14.67 4.99 10.97
C LYS A 3 14.64 3.85 9.94
N THR A 4 15.68 3.02 9.93
CA THR A 4 15.78 1.91 8.99
C THR A 4 14.67 0.89 9.21
N SER A 5 14.45 0.49 10.47
CA SER A 5 13.40 -0.47 10.80
C SER A 5 12.02 0.09 10.45
N HIS A 6 11.79 1.37 10.74
CA HIS A 6 10.52 2.01 10.42
C HIS A 6 10.30 2.08 8.91
N THR A 7 11.34 2.45 8.16
CA THR A 7 11.27 2.51 6.71
C THR A 7 11.01 1.14 6.09
N GLN A 8 11.67 0.10 6.60
CA GLN A 8 11.44 -1.26 6.14
C GLN A 8 10.01 -1.71 6.37
N ALA A 9 9.45 -1.41 7.54
CA ALA A 9 8.07 -1.77 7.85
C ALA A 9 7.09 -1.07 6.89
N LEU A 10 7.31 0.22 6.61
CA LEU A 10 6.47 0.96 5.68
C LEU A 10 6.61 0.42 4.26
N THR A 11 7.82 0.08 3.84
CA THR A 11 8.07 -0.46 2.51
C THR A 11 7.34 -1.80 2.34
N MET A 12 7.38 -2.65 3.37
CA MET A 12 6.67 -3.92 3.33
C MET A 12 5.15 -3.72 3.25
N LYS A 13 4.62 -2.78 4.01
CA LYS A 13 3.19 -2.46 3.93
C LYS A 13 2.81 -1.97 2.54
N HIS A 14 3.64 -1.14 1.95
CA HIS A 14 3.42 -0.63 0.59
C HIS A 14 3.39 -1.78 -0.41
N ALA A 15 4.35 -2.69 -0.32
CA ALA A 15 4.41 -3.85 -1.21
C ALA A 15 3.20 -4.77 -1.04
N ASN A 16 2.75 -4.98 0.21
CA ASN A 16 1.57 -5.78 0.49
C ASN A 16 0.31 -5.15 -0.10
N LEU A 17 0.19 -3.83 -0.02
CA LEU A 17 -0.94 -3.13 -0.60
C LEU A 17 -0.94 -3.20 -2.12
N GLU A 18 0.23 -3.11 -2.74
CA GLU A 18 0.34 -3.27 -4.20
C GLU A 18 -0.10 -4.67 -4.64
N GLU A 19 0.29 -5.69 -3.89
CA GLU A 19 -0.13 -7.06 -4.20
C GLU A 19 -1.64 -7.22 -4.07
N ARG A 20 -2.22 -6.68 -3.00
CA ARG A 20 -3.67 -6.72 -2.83
C ARG A 20 -4.39 -5.97 -3.93
N LEU A 21 -3.86 -4.83 -4.34
CA LEU A 21 -4.44 -4.05 -5.43
C LEU A 21 -4.44 -4.86 -6.73
N ARG A 22 -3.34 -5.51 -7.03
CA ARG A 22 -3.24 -6.34 -8.23
C ARG A 22 -4.22 -7.49 -8.20
N GLN A 23 -4.35 -8.17 -7.05
CA GLN A 23 -5.31 -9.26 -6.89
C GLN A 23 -6.74 -8.77 -7.09
N GLU A 24 -7.07 -7.62 -6.53
CA GLU A 24 -8.41 -7.06 -6.65
C GLU A 24 -8.72 -6.69 -8.10
N GLN A 25 -7.75 -6.11 -8.79
CA GLN A 25 -7.92 -5.72 -10.20
C GLN A 25 -8.01 -6.94 -11.13
N SER A 26 -7.49 -8.08 -10.71
CA SER A 26 -7.51 -9.31 -11.50
C SER A 26 -8.83 -10.07 -11.40
N ARG A 27 -9.72 -9.68 -10.49
CA ARG A 27 -11.00 -10.35 -10.33
C ARG A 27 -11.90 -10.07 -11.53
N PRO A 28 -12.79 -11.02 -11.89
CA PRO A 28 -13.75 -10.79 -12.98
C PRO A 28 -14.66 -9.58 -12.75
N ALA A 29 -14.97 -9.29 -11.47
CA ALA A 29 -15.79 -8.13 -11.11
C ALA A 29 -15.07 -7.38 -9.99
N PRO A 30 -14.08 -6.52 -10.33
CA PRO A 30 -13.35 -5.77 -9.31
C PRO A 30 -14.26 -4.84 -8.52
N ASP A 31 -13.98 -4.74 -7.21
CA ASP A 31 -14.71 -3.83 -6.33
C ASP A 31 -14.01 -2.46 -6.34
N ASP A 32 -14.63 -1.49 -7.01
CA ASP A 32 -14.06 -0.15 -7.14
C ASP A 32 -13.83 0.52 -5.80
N ALA A 33 -14.72 0.30 -4.84
CA ALA A 33 -14.58 0.89 -3.50
C ALA A 33 -13.34 0.33 -2.80
N THR A 34 -13.12 -0.98 -2.89
CA THR A 34 -11.95 -1.63 -2.31
C THR A 34 -10.67 -1.14 -3.00
N ILE A 35 -10.68 -1.05 -4.32
CA ILE A 35 -9.53 -0.58 -5.08
C ILE A 35 -9.19 0.86 -4.67
N LYS A 36 -10.18 1.72 -4.56
CA LYS A 36 -9.97 3.10 -4.14
C LYS A 36 -9.39 3.18 -2.74
N ALA A 37 -9.90 2.38 -1.81
CA ALA A 37 -9.41 2.35 -0.43
C ALA A 37 -7.93 1.91 -0.39
N ILE A 38 -7.58 0.89 -1.15
CA ILE A 38 -6.20 0.39 -1.21
C ILE A 38 -5.28 1.47 -1.80
N LYS A 39 -5.70 2.15 -2.85
CA LYS A 39 -4.91 3.22 -3.46
C LYS A 39 -4.68 4.37 -2.48
N GLN A 40 -5.67 4.73 -1.67
CA GLN A 40 -5.51 5.77 -0.68
C GLN A 40 -4.54 5.35 0.42
N GLN A 41 -4.63 4.12 0.90
CA GLN A 41 -3.70 3.60 1.91
C GLN A 41 -2.27 3.58 1.36
N LYS A 42 -2.10 3.16 0.12
CA LYS A 42 -0.81 3.13 -0.53
C LYS A 42 -0.21 4.52 -0.62
N LEU A 43 -1.01 5.50 -0.98
CA LEU A 43 -0.56 6.89 -1.07
C LEU A 43 -0.11 7.42 0.29
N ARG A 44 -0.87 7.15 1.36
CA ARG A 44 -0.49 7.58 2.71
C ARG A 44 0.84 6.97 3.15
N ILE A 45 1.03 5.69 2.88
CA ILE A 45 2.28 5.02 3.24
C ILE A 45 3.44 5.60 2.43
N LYS A 46 3.23 5.87 1.16
CA LYS A 46 4.24 6.48 0.31
C LYS A 46 4.65 7.86 0.85
N GLU A 47 3.68 8.65 1.29
CA GLU A 47 3.96 9.96 1.90
C GLU A 47 4.77 9.81 3.18
N GLN A 48 4.45 8.82 4.02
CA GLN A 48 5.21 8.55 5.23
C GLN A 48 6.64 8.16 4.93
N ILE A 49 6.85 7.33 3.92
CA ILE A 49 8.20 6.94 3.49
C ILE A 49 8.97 8.17 3.00
N ALA A 50 8.32 9.05 2.26
CA ALA A 50 8.96 10.24 1.72
C ALA A 50 9.36 11.24 2.80
N GLN A 51 8.70 11.21 3.97
CA GLN A 51 9.01 12.10 5.08
C GLN A 51 10.16 11.61 5.96
N ILE A 52 10.58 10.39 5.80
CA ILE A 52 11.72 9.83 6.53
C ILE A 52 13.04 10.21 5.84
#